data_db802759b2c5af3c223d5099ace07daf
#
_entry.id   db802759b2c5af3c223d5099ace07daf
#
_cell.length_a   1.000
_cell.length_b   1.000
_cell.length_c   1.000
_cell.angle_alpha   90.00
_cell.angle_beta   90.00
_cell.angle_gamma   90.00
#
_symmetry.space_group_name_H-M   'P 1'
#
loop_
_entity.id
_entity.type
_entity.pdbx_description
1 polymer ?
#
loop_
_entity_poly.entity_id
_entity_poly.type
_entity_poly.pdbx_seq_one_letter_code
_entity_poly.pdbx_strand_id
1 'polypeptide(L)'
;VGGSTMAIAVMPVIFFLISLGLAFATGTSWGTFGILIPISVTILSANYMMMSVCVGAILAGAVCGDHISPISDTTILSSAGAQCRHIDHVATQMPYALTVALCASVGYILSGITGNGYIGLAGAAISLALAMMIIVITAKRGR
;
A
#
# COMPACT_ATOMS: atom_id res chain seq x y z
N VAL A 1 16.13 23.47 -10.18
CA VAL A 1 14.97 23.66 -9.26
C VAL A 1 13.85 22.66 -9.60
N GLY A 2 13.62 22.29 -10.87
CA GLY A 2 12.55 21.36 -11.25
C GLY A 2 12.78 19.89 -10.83
N GLY A 3 14.04 19.42 -10.77
CA GLY A 3 14.36 18.04 -10.40
C GLY A 3 14.04 17.67 -8.96
N SER A 4 14.21 18.59 -8.03
CA SER A 4 13.91 18.35 -6.61
C SER A 4 12.41 18.26 -6.33
N THR A 5 11.57 19.00 -7.03
CA THR A 5 10.12 19.01 -6.87
C THR A 5 9.50 17.71 -7.37
N MET A 6 9.96 17.23 -8.52
CA MET A 6 9.52 15.92 -9.06
C MET A 6 9.96 14.74 -8.18
N ALA A 7 11.18 14.81 -7.65
CA ALA A 7 11.67 13.77 -6.72
C ALA A 7 10.79 13.68 -5.46
N ILE A 8 10.41 14.82 -4.89
CA ILE A 8 9.53 14.87 -3.72
C ILE A 8 8.13 14.36 -4.05
N ALA A 9 7.60 14.67 -5.25
CA ALA A 9 6.27 14.27 -5.66
C ALA A 9 6.09 12.75 -5.80
N VAL A 10 7.14 12.01 -6.13
CA VAL A 10 7.07 10.54 -6.26
C VAL A 10 7.41 9.80 -4.95
N MET A 11 7.90 10.49 -3.93
CA MET A 11 8.29 9.87 -2.65
C MET A 11 7.18 9.03 -1.99
N PRO A 12 5.90 9.49 -1.91
CA PRO A 12 4.87 8.68 -1.25
C PRO A 12 4.67 7.32 -1.89
N VAL A 13 4.60 7.25 -3.22
CA VAL A 13 4.42 5.97 -3.92
C VAL A 13 5.66 5.09 -3.81
N ILE A 14 6.85 5.67 -3.84
CA ILE A 14 8.10 4.92 -3.64
C ILE A 14 8.13 4.30 -2.24
N PHE A 15 7.85 5.08 -1.19
CA PHE A 15 7.79 4.57 0.17
C PHE A 15 6.71 3.50 0.35
N PHE A 16 5.55 3.68 -0.29
CA PHE A 16 4.48 2.67 -0.31
C PHE A 16 4.96 1.34 -0.89
N LEU A 17 5.56 1.36 -2.09
CA LEU A 17 6.02 0.15 -2.77
C LEU A 17 7.19 -0.53 -2.06
N ILE A 18 8.15 0.25 -1.55
CA ILE A 18 9.28 -0.29 -0.77
C ILE A 18 8.78 -0.94 0.51
N SER A 19 7.88 -0.29 1.24
CA SER A 19 7.34 -0.85 2.49
C SER A 19 6.50 -2.10 2.25
N LEU A 20 5.72 -2.14 1.16
CA LEU A 20 4.97 -3.31 0.74
C LEU A 20 5.91 -4.48 0.44
N GLY A 21 6.93 -4.26 -0.39
CA GLY A 21 7.90 -5.30 -0.75
C GLY A 21 8.73 -5.79 0.44
N LEU A 22 9.17 -4.88 1.30
CA LEU A 22 9.96 -5.21 2.49
C LEU A 22 9.12 -6.01 3.50
N ALA A 23 7.89 -5.58 3.80
CA ALA A 23 7.00 -6.29 4.72
C ALA A 23 6.57 -7.65 4.16
N PHE A 24 6.32 -7.76 2.84
CA PHE A 24 6.07 -9.04 2.19
C PHE A 24 7.24 -10.01 2.34
N ALA A 25 8.47 -9.54 2.14
CA ALA A 25 9.67 -10.36 2.22
C ALA A 25 10.05 -10.76 3.64
N THR A 26 9.75 -9.92 4.62
CA THR A 26 10.10 -10.15 6.04
C THR A 26 8.97 -10.78 6.85
N GLY A 27 7.72 -10.68 6.37
CA GLY A 27 6.53 -11.13 7.09
C GLY A 27 6.22 -10.30 8.34
N THR A 28 6.68 -9.05 8.40
CA THR A 28 6.42 -8.16 9.54
C THR A 28 6.23 -6.70 9.14
N SER A 29 5.07 -6.13 9.49
CA SER A 29 4.81 -4.70 9.34
C SER A 29 5.60 -3.86 10.36
N TRP A 30 5.73 -4.33 11.61
CA TRP A 30 6.42 -3.61 12.68
C TRP A 30 7.91 -3.40 12.40
N GLY A 31 8.61 -4.42 11.92
CA GLY A 31 10.00 -4.30 11.51
C GLY A 31 10.18 -3.29 10.37
N THR A 32 9.29 -3.29 9.42
CA THR A 32 9.26 -2.34 8.30
C THR A 32 9.03 -0.90 8.77
N PHE A 33 8.11 -0.67 9.73
CA PHE A 33 7.88 0.65 10.34
C PHE A 33 9.14 1.17 11.02
N GLY A 34 9.78 0.32 11.83
CA GLY A 34 10.97 0.68 12.58
C GLY A 34 12.14 1.16 11.71
N ILE A 35 12.22 0.68 10.48
CA ILE A 35 13.28 1.05 9.53
C ILE A 35 12.87 2.28 8.69
N LEU A 36 11.69 2.26 8.09
CA LEU A 36 11.34 3.24 7.06
C LEU A 36 10.81 4.57 7.61
N ILE A 37 10.12 4.57 8.77
CA ILE A 37 9.59 5.82 9.34
C ILE A 37 10.72 6.78 9.74
N PRO A 38 11.77 6.39 10.47
CA PRO A 38 12.89 7.28 10.78
C PRO A 38 13.56 7.84 9.53
N ILE A 39 13.72 7.03 8.48
CA ILE A 39 14.30 7.45 7.21
C ILE A 39 13.44 8.53 6.56
N SER A 40 12.11 8.31 6.47
CA SER A 40 11.19 9.27 5.85
C SER A 40 11.15 10.59 6.60
N VAL A 41 11.14 10.55 7.94
CA VAL A 41 11.15 11.74 8.79
C VAL A 41 12.44 12.55 8.59
N THR A 42 13.59 11.88 8.50
CA THR A 42 14.87 12.54 8.28
C THR A 42 14.93 13.23 6.92
N ILE A 43 14.48 12.55 5.85
CA ILE A 43 14.54 13.09 4.49
C ILE A 43 13.54 14.24 4.29
N LEU A 44 12.36 14.16 4.92
CA LEU A 44 11.24 15.10 4.67
C LEU A 44 11.00 16.07 5.83
N SER A 45 11.96 16.25 6.74
CA SER A 45 11.85 17.11 7.93
C SER A 45 11.45 18.56 7.60
N ALA A 46 11.84 19.07 6.43
CA ALA A 46 11.50 20.41 5.97
C ALA A 46 10.09 20.56 5.38
N ASN A 47 9.38 19.45 5.09
CA ASN A 47 8.05 19.46 4.49
C ASN A 47 7.10 18.55 5.27
N TYR A 48 6.50 19.11 6.32
CA TYR A 48 5.64 18.37 7.24
C TYR A 48 4.45 17.68 6.56
N MET A 49 3.81 18.33 5.57
CA MET A 49 2.68 17.74 4.85
C MET A 49 3.12 16.48 4.07
N MET A 50 4.19 16.58 3.30
CA MET A 50 4.71 15.46 2.52
C MET A 50 5.24 14.34 3.43
N MET A 51 5.87 14.69 4.55
CA MET A 51 6.31 13.74 5.56
C MET A 51 5.13 12.91 6.10
N SER A 52 4.01 13.57 6.44
CA SER A 52 2.81 12.89 6.94
C SER A 52 2.22 11.93 5.91
N VAL A 53 2.17 12.32 4.63
CA VAL A 53 1.71 11.45 3.53
C VAL A 53 2.65 10.25 3.35
N CYS A 54 3.97 10.45 3.42
CA CYS A 54 4.94 9.36 3.28
C CYS A 54 4.89 8.39 4.47
N VAL A 55 4.71 8.88 5.69
CA VAL A 55 4.50 8.01 6.86
C VAL A 55 3.23 7.16 6.68
N GLY A 56 2.12 7.78 6.24
CA GLY A 56 0.90 7.05 5.90
C GLY A 56 1.11 6.00 4.80
N ALA A 57 1.91 6.32 3.79
CA ALA A 57 2.26 5.41 2.71
C ALA A 57 3.08 4.20 3.21
N ILE A 58 4.05 4.43 4.10
CA ILE A 58 4.84 3.37 4.75
C ILE A 58 3.93 2.45 5.57
N LEU A 59 3.05 3.02 6.39
CA LEU A 59 2.13 2.24 7.22
C LEU A 59 1.21 1.37 6.35
N ALA A 60 0.58 1.96 5.34
CA ALA A 60 -0.33 1.25 4.44
C ALA A 60 0.37 0.17 3.62
N GLY A 61 1.55 0.47 3.06
CA GLY A 61 2.33 -0.49 2.28
C GLY A 61 2.80 -1.67 3.14
N ALA A 62 3.33 -1.38 4.32
CA ALA A 62 3.82 -2.42 5.21
C ALA A 62 2.69 -3.34 5.71
N VAL A 63 1.53 -2.80 6.09
CA VAL A 63 0.37 -3.62 6.47
C VAL A 63 -0.12 -4.46 5.29
N CYS A 64 -0.18 -3.90 4.08
CA CYS A 64 -0.57 -4.63 2.88
C CYS A 64 0.41 -5.78 2.57
N GLY A 65 1.72 -5.51 2.61
CA GLY A 65 2.76 -6.51 2.35
C GLY A 65 2.78 -7.64 3.38
N ASP A 66 2.65 -7.30 4.65
CA ASP A 66 2.54 -8.26 5.74
C ASP A 66 1.31 -9.18 5.56
N HIS A 67 0.16 -8.59 5.22
CA HIS A 67 -1.11 -9.31 5.06
C HIS A 67 -1.09 -10.36 3.96
N ILE A 68 -0.35 -10.14 2.88
CA ILE A 68 -0.24 -11.09 1.76
C ILE A 68 1.00 -11.98 1.84
N SER A 69 1.86 -11.77 2.84
CA SER A 69 3.07 -12.56 3.03
C SER A 69 2.74 -13.97 3.53
N PRO A 70 3.26 -15.02 2.86
CA PRO A 70 3.06 -16.39 3.31
C PRO A 70 3.83 -16.74 4.60
N ILE A 71 4.79 -15.90 5.00
CA ILE A 71 5.59 -16.10 6.21
C ILE A 71 5.15 -15.21 7.37
N SER A 72 4.12 -14.39 7.17
CA SER A 72 3.59 -13.51 8.22
C SER A 72 2.83 -14.32 9.29
N ASP A 73 3.07 -13.99 10.54
CA ASP A 73 2.34 -14.56 11.68
C ASP A 73 0.86 -14.23 11.64
N THR A 74 0.48 -13.03 11.18
CA THR A 74 -0.93 -12.62 11.00
C THR A 74 -1.65 -13.50 9.98
N THR A 75 -1.01 -13.83 8.86
CA THR A 75 -1.56 -14.69 7.81
C THR A 75 -1.65 -16.15 8.28
N ILE A 76 -0.64 -16.63 9.00
CA ILE A 76 -0.62 -17.97 9.60
C ILE A 76 -1.74 -18.12 10.62
N LEU A 77 -1.89 -17.17 11.53
CA LEU A 77 -2.93 -17.20 12.56
C LEU A 77 -4.33 -17.09 11.95
N SER A 78 -4.52 -16.25 10.92
CA SER A 78 -5.81 -16.11 10.22
C SER A 78 -6.23 -17.40 9.54
N SER A 79 -5.32 -18.07 8.84
CA SER A 79 -5.60 -19.34 8.18
C SER A 79 -5.87 -20.47 9.18
N ALA A 80 -5.13 -20.52 10.30
CA ALA A 80 -5.35 -21.48 11.38
C ALA A 80 -6.69 -21.24 12.07
N GLY A 81 -7.05 -19.99 12.37
CA GLY A 81 -8.34 -19.64 12.96
C GLY A 81 -9.53 -19.95 12.05
N ALA A 82 -9.38 -19.78 10.74
CA ALA A 82 -10.37 -20.15 9.73
C ALA A 82 -10.39 -21.65 9.40
N GLN A 83 -9.47 -22.45 9.96
CA GLN A 83 -9.32 -23.89 9.70
C GLN A 83 -9.17 -24.22 8.20
N CYS A 84 -8.50 -23.35 7.44
CA CYS A 84 -8.23 -23.55 6.02
C CYS A 84 -6.72 -23.76 5.77
N ARG A 85 -6.39 -24.31 4.59
CA ARG A 85 -4.99 -24.49 4.22
C ARG A 85 -4.34 -23.14 4.03
N HIS A 86 -3.19 -22.92 4.70
CA HIS A 86 -2.47 -21.64 4.68
C HIS A 86 -2.18 -21.12 3.26
N ILE A 87 -1.72 -21.98 2.36
CA ILE A 87 -1.41 -21.62 0.97
C ILE A 87 -2.67 -21.20 0.20
N ASP A 88 -3.81 -21.84 0.44
CA ASP A 88 -5.07 -21.48 -0.21
C ASP A 88 -5.56 -20.10 0.28
N HIS A 89 -5.38 -19.81 1.58
CA HIS A 89 -5.67 -18.49 2.14
C HIS A 89 -4.84 -17.41 1.47
N VAL A 90 -3.52 -17.59 1.39
CA VAL A 90 -2.61 -16.65 0.72
C VAL A 90 -2.99 -16.46 -0.74
N ALA A 91 -3.19 -17.56 -1.48
CA ALA A 91 -3.48 -17.52 -2.92
C ALA A 91 -4.80 -16.81 -3.23
N THR A 92 -5.83 -16.99 -2.39
CA THR A 92 -7.14 -16.35 -2.58
C THR A 92 -7.17 -14.89 -2.16
N GLN A 93 -6.36 -14.48 -1.18
CA GLN A 93 -6.27 -13.10 -0.67
C GLN A 93 -5.44 -12.20 -1.59
N MET A 94 -4.37 -12.72 -2.19
CA MET A 94 -3.39 -11.95 -2.96
C MET A 94 -3.99 -11.11 -4.10
N PRO A 95 -4.90 -11.60 -4.95
CA PRO A 95 -5.48 -10.80 -6.03
C PRO A 95 -6.24 -9.57 -5.53
N TYR A 96 -6.96 -9.69 -4.43
CA TYR A 96 -7.70 -8.58 -3.82
C TYR A 96 -6.75 -7.52 -3.26
N ALA A 97 -5.76 -7.94 -2.51
CA ALA A 97 -4.77 -7.03 -1.93
C ALA A 97 -3.96 -6.31 -3.01
N LEU A 98 -3.54 -7.00 -4.08
CA LEU A 98 -2.84 -6.37 -5.21
C LEU A 98 -3.73 -5.35 -5.93
N THR A 99 -5.02 -5.63 -6.11
CA THR A 99 -5.97 -4.67 -6.69
C THR A 99 -6.06 -3.41 -5.85
N VAL A 100 -6.19 -3.55 -4.52
CA VAL A 100 -6.23 -2.42 -3.58
C VAL A 100 -4.89 -1.67 -3.58
N ALA A 101 -3.76 -2.38 -3.60
CA ALA A 101 -2.43 -1.77 -3.64
C ALA A 101 -2.20 -0.93 -4.91
N LEU A 102 -2.68 -1.39 -6.07
CA LEU A 102 -2.65 -0.60 -7.31
C LEU A 102 -3.50 0.67 -7.21
N CYS A 103 -4.72 0.57 -6.68
CA CYS A 103 -5.58 1.74 -6.45
C CYS A 103 -4.98 2.72 -5.44
N ALA A 104 -4.37 2.23 -4.36
CA ALA A 104 -3.66 3.05 -3.38
C ALA A 104 -2.45 3.75 -4.00
N SER A 105 -1.71 3.09 -4.88
CA SER A 105 -0.57 3.68 -5.60
C SER A 105 -0.99 4.90 -6.43
N VAL A 106 -2.15 4.83 -7.11
CA VAL A 106 -2.73 5.99 -7.81
C VAL A 106 -2.99 7.14 -6.85
N GLY A 107 -3.55 6.87 -5.68
CA GLY A 107 -3.78 7.87 -4.65
C GLY A 107 -2.48 8.51 -4.13
N TYR A 108 -1.42 7.73 -3.91
CA TYR A 108 -0.12 8.25 -3.47
C TYR A 108 0.58 9.08 -4.55
N ILE A 109 0.44 8.72 -5.82
CA ILE A 109 0.92 9.54 -6.95
C ILE A 109 0.18 10.89 -6.96
N LEU A 110 -1.14 10.90 -6.84
CA LEU A 110 -1.94 12.12 -6.79
C LEU A 110 -1.59 12.99 -5.57
N SER A 111 -1.43 12.37 -4.39
CA SER A 111 -0.98 13.08 -3.18
C SER A 111 0.39 13.74 -3.38
N GLY A 112 1.30 13.05 -4.02
CA GLY A 112 2.63 13.57 -4.28
C GLY A 112 2.66 14.74 -5.25
N ILE A 113 1.89 14.65 -6.34
CA ILE A 113 1.80 15.71 -7.36
C ILE A 113 1.09 16.96 -6.82
N THR A 114 0.00 16.76 -6.09
CA THR A 114 -0.83 17.87 -5.57
C THR A 114 -0.33 18.43 -4.25
N GLY A 115 0.56 17.73 -3.55
CA GLY A 115 0.97 18.05 -2.19
C GLY A 115 -0.16 17.97 -1.15
N ASN A 116 -1.26 17.28 -1.48
CA ASN A 116 -2.46 17.21 -0.64
C ASN A 116 -2.94 15.76 -0.47
N GLY A 117 -2.88 15.25 0.78
CA GLY A 117 -3.29 13.89 1.10
C GLY A 117 -4.78 13.60 0.88
N TYR A 118 -5.66 14.61 1.02
CA TYR A 118 -7.09 14.44 0.81
C TYR A 118 -7.45 14.20 -0.65
N ILE A 119 -6.75 14.87 -1.58
CA ILE A 119 -6.93 14.65 -3.02
C ILE A 119 -6.47 13.23 -3.38
N GLY A 120 -5.36 12.78 -2.82
CA GLY A 120 -4.89 11.42 -3.00
C GLY A 120 -5.85 10.37 -2.45
N LEU A 121 -6.42 10.61 -1.27
CA LEU A 121 -7.43 9.71 -0.68
C LEU A 121 -8.68 9.61 -1.57
N ALA A 122 -9.19 10.74 -2.05
CA ALA A 122 -10.32 10.76 -2.99
C ALA A 122 -9.98 10.01 -4.28
N GLY A 123 -8.79 10.23 -4.84
CA GLY A 123 -8.32 9.51 -6.04
C GLY A 123 -8.21 8.00 -5.83
N ALA A 124 -7.68 7.56 -4.69
CA ALA A 124 -7.63 6.14 -4.33
C ALA A 124 -9.04 5.53 -4.21
N ALA A 125 -9.97 6.22 -3.55
CA ALA A 125 -11.34 5.76 -3.39
C ALA A 125 -12.08 5.66 -4.74
N ILE A 126 -11.92 6.65 -5.61
CA ILE A 126 -12.51 6.63 -6.96
C ILE A 126 -11.92 5.49 -7.79
N SER A 127 -10.59 5.32 -7.78
CA SER A 127 -9.94 4.24 -8.52
C SER A 127 -10.38 2.86 -8.03
N LEU A 128 -10.56 2.68 -6.73
CA LEU A 128 -11.08 1.43 -6.15
C LEU A 128 -12.53 1.18 -6.56
N ALA A 129 -13.39 2.20 -6.51
CA ALA A 129 -14.78 2.07 -6.94
C ALA A 129 -14.88 1.69 -8.43
N LEU A 130 -14.06 2.28 -9.29
CA LEU A 130 -13.99 1.94 -10.71
C LEU A 130 -13.48 0.50 -10.92
N ALA A 131 -12.43 0.09 -10.22
CA ALA A 131 -11.90 -1.27 -10.30
C ALA A 131 -12.96 -2.31 -9.89
N MET A 132 -13.66 -2.08 -8.78
CA MET A 132 -14.75 -2.94 -8.33
C MET A 132 -15.91 -2.99 -9.33
N MET A 133 -16.29 -1.86 -9.93
CA MET A 133 -17.31 -1.82 -10.96
C MET A 133 -16.92 -2.67 -12.18
N ILE A 134 -15.69 -2.53 -12.65
CA ILE A 134 -15.17 -3.31 -13.80
C ILE A 134 -15.19 -4.80 -13.47
N ILE A 135 -14.72 -5.20 -12.29
CA ILE A 135 -14.71 -6.61 -11.86
C ILE A 135 -16.14 -7.18 -11.85
N VAL A 136 -17.11 -6.47 -11.29
CA VAL A 136 -18.51 -6.91 -11.22
C VAL A 136 -19.14 -7.04 -12.61
N ILE A 137 -18.90 -6.07 -13.50
CA ILE A 137 -19.43 -6.10 -14.88
C ILE A 137 -18.84 -7.27 -15.68
N THR A 138 -17.52 -7.50 -15.53
CA THR A 138 -16.82 -8.59 -16.24
C THR A 138 -17.27 -9.96 -15.74
N ALA A 139 -17.44 -10.10 -14.44
CA ALA A 139 -17.96 -11.34 -13.84
C ALA A 139 -19.41 -11.66 -14.27
N LYS A 140 -20.23 -10.64 -14.49
CA LYS A 140 -21.61 -10.84 -15.01
C LYS A 140 -21.65 -11.21 -16.50
N ARG A 141 -20.67 -10.79 -17.29
CA ARG A 141 -20.60 -11.13 -18.73
C ARG A 141 -20.04 -12.52 -19.01
N GLY A 142 -19.33 -13.11 -18.05
CA GLY A 142 -18.75 -14.45 -18.17
C GLY A 142 -19.68 -15.60 -17.69
N ARG A 143 -20.87 -15.25 -17.23
CA ARG A 143 -21.94 -16.22 -16.87
C ARG A 143 -23.00 -16.26 -17.96
#